data_897cd7a2850a51d588c63e3386b3540d
#
_entry.id   897cd7a2850a51d588c63e3386b3540d
#
_cell.length_a   1.000
_cell.length_b   1.000
_cell.length_c   1.000
_cell.angle_alpha   90.00
_cell.angle_beta   90.00
_cell.angle_gamma   90.00
#
_symmetry.space_group_name_H-M   'P 1'
#
loop_
_entity.id
_entity.type
_entity.pdbx_description
1 polymer ?
#
loop_
_entity_poly.entity_id
_entity_poly.type
_entity_poly.pdbx_seq_one_letter_code
_entity_poly.pdbx_strand_id
1 'polypeptide(L)'
;MRSFLFFCFSLFSTAALSQSDSCNLRISLLTCGPGEDLYSIFGHSAIRVTDDATGSDNVYNYGTMDFDDPSFYLKFMKGQMRYFLSVETHPSFISAYRFEKRSVIEQKLQLSCNDKLKLLDALNLNAKPEYMFYDYSFLYDNCSTRIRDIIADKSRSLVRFNNILPARIPTFRNMIHEYLHKGQQHWSKLGIDLLLGANIDKKVTTEQAMFLPDYLMKGFDSAHILARPHPQGLIPIVSSRSYLYRPQATELTMSWFNPYLVLTAASILLLILSFKKSRSEKTAVLIDKILFLVTGLLGILMLTLWLGRTDTVCANNMNIIWALPTHAIAAFFIGKNKPWLKLYFLFSGIAGALLLLGWAWWPQQLNNALVPVVLLLTIRSFVLSKK
;
A
#
# COMPACT_ATOMS: atom_id res chain seq x y z
N MET A 1 -13.82 -13.27 -93.04
CA MET A 1 -13.24 -12.16 -92.31
C MET A 1 -13.83 -12.19 -90.91
N ARG A 2 -13.03 -12.68 -89.88
CA ARG A 2 -13.43 -12.76 -88.49
C ARG A 2 -12.40 -11.90 -87.73
N SER A 3 -12.85 -10.75 -87.22
CA SER A 3 -12.05 -9.87 -86.39
C SER A 3 -12.00 -10.39 -84.95
N PHE A 4 -10.79 -10.66 -84.39
CA PHE A 4 -10.54 -11.02 -83.02
C PHE A 4 -10.28 -9.73 -82.26
N LEU A 5 -11.14 -9.35 -81.33
CA LEU A 5 -10.91 -8.29 -80.37
C LEU A 5 -10.12 -8.88 -79.17
N PHE A 6 -8.88 -8.41 -78.97
CA PHE A 6 -8.07 -8.69 -77.77
C PHE A 6 -8.47 -7.68 -76.70
N PHE A 7 -9.06 -8.17 -75.60
CA PHE A 7 -9.40 -7.41 -74.39
C PHE A 7 -8.21 -7.52 -73.43
N CYS A 8 -7.37 -6.47 -73.36
CA CYS A 8 -6.32 -6.38 -72.35
C CYS A 8 -6.94 -6.03 -70.99
N PHE A 9 -7.01 -7.03 -70.10
CA PHE A 9 -7.36 -6.82 -68.69
C PHE A 9 -6.10 -6.37 -67.94
N SER A 10 -5.96 -5.07 -67.69
CA SER A 10 -4.90 -4.51 -66.81
C SER A 10 -5.30 -4.75 -65.37
N LEU A 11 -4.64 -5.73 -64.74
CA LEU A 11 -4.66 -5.96 -63.30
C LEU A 11 -3.93 -4.76 -62.60
N PHE A 12 -4.71 -3.79 -62.13
CA PHE A 12 -4.23 -2.83 -61.15
C PHE A 12 -4.08 -3.55 -59.80
N SER A 13 -2.88 -4.05 -59.49
CA SER A 13 -2.50 -4.47 -58.14
C SER A 13 -2.41 -3.21 -57.27
N THR A 14 -3.48 -2.94 -56.51
CA THR A 14 -3.38 -1.97 -55.43
C THR A 14 -2.52 -2.59 -54.33
N ALA A 15 -1.20 -2.25 -54.37
CA ALA A 15 -0.35 -2.46 -53.22
C ALA A 15 -0.92 -1.60 -52.09
N ALA A 16 -1.63 -2.22 -51.17
CA ALA A 16 -1.94 -1.60 -49.88
C ALA A 16 -0.61 -1.37 -49.20
N LEU A 17 -0.08 -0.15 -49.28
CA LEU A 17 1.01 0.34 -48.48
C LEU A 17 0.49 0.25 -47.03
N SER A 18 0.86 -0.82 -46.35
CA SER A 18 0.79 -0.89 -44.89
C SER A 18 1.70 0.26 -44.42
N GLN A 19 1.07 1.37 -44.06
CA GLN A 19 1.73 2.45 -43.35
C GLN A 19 2.22 1.84 -42.03
N SER A 20 3.49 1.41 -42.01
CA SER A 20 4.15 1.06 -40.76
C SER A 20 4.10 2.31 -39.89
N ASP A 21 3.36 2.27 -38.80
CA ASP A 21 3.31 3.29 -37.76
C ASP A 21 4.71 3.32 -37.10
N SER A 22 5.72 3.83 -37.83
CA SER A 22 7.11 3.91 -37.38
C SER A 22 7.24 5.02 -36.34
N CYS A 23 6.74 4.74 -35.17
CA CYS A 23 6.90 5.61 -34.00
C CYS A 23 8.25 5.31 -33.35
N ASN A 24 9.14 6.28 -33.29
CA ASN A 24 10.44 6.16 -32.63
C ASN A 24 10.31 6.05 -31.09
N LEU A 25 9.10 6.24 -30.56
CA LEU A 25 8.82 6.15 -29.13
C LEU A 25 8.57 4.69 -28.69
N ARG A 26 9.26 4.31 -27.63
CA ARG A 26 8.97 3.09 -26.86
C ARG A 26 8.55 3.47 -25.45
N ILE A 27 7.49 2.87 -24.95
CA ILE A 27 6.99 3.06 -23.59
C ILE A 27 7.00 1.73 -22.87
N SER A 28 7.54 1.75 -21.67
CA SER A 28 7.62 0.57 -20.81
C SER A 28 7.15 0.90 -19.40
N LEU A 29 6.46 -0.06 -18.79
CA LEU A 29 6.22 -0.08 -17.34
C LEU A 29 7.44 -0.69 -16.66
N LEU A 30 7.99 0.01 -15.68
CA LEU A 30 9.04 -0.51 -14.80
C LEU A 30 8.43 -0.91 -13.47
N THR A 31 8.74 -2.13 -13.02
CA THR A 31 8.37 -2.65 -11.70
C THR A 31 9.63 -2.94 -10.91
N CYS A 32 9.79 -2.23 -9.80
CA CYS A 32 10.94 -2.34 -8.92
C CYS A 32 10.57 -3.19 -7.71
N GLY A 33 11.42 -4.15 -7.40
CA GLY A 33 11.23 -5.06 -6.26
C GLY A 33 11.26 -4.36 -4.91
N PRO A 34 10.77 -5.03 -3.84
CA PRO A 34 10.82 -4.53 -2.47
C PRO A 34 12.23 -4.19 -2.01
N GLY A 35 12.33 -3.17 -1.15
CA GLY A 35 13.52 -2.84 -0.37
C GLY A 35 13.39 -3.27 1.10
N GLU A 36 14.36 -2.91 1.92
CA GLU A 36 14.39 -3.26 3.35
C GLU A 36 13.60 -2.27 4.22
N ASP A 37 13.58 -1.01 3.82
CA ASP A 37 12.88 0.06 4.55
C ASP A 37 11.37 0.00 4.37
N LEU A 38 10.62 0.47 5.38
CA LEU A 38 9.16 0.45 5.37
C LEU A 38 8.55 1.18 4.17
N TYR A 39 9.15 2.29 3.71
CA TYR A 39 8.66 3.04 2.54
C TYR A 39 8.92 2.30 1.22
N SER A 40 9.91 1.42 1.16
CA SER A 40 10.31 0.69 -0.04
C SER A 40 9.85 -0.77 -0.09
N ILE A 41 9.31 -1.30 1.04
CA ILE A 41 8.95 -2.72 1.15
C ILE A 41 7.86 -3.17 0.20
N PHE A 42 7.04 -2.25 -0.29
CA PHE A 42 5.96 -2.53 -1.24
C PHE A 42 6.44 -2.52 -2.69
N GLY A 43 7.72 -2.23 -2.93
CA GLY A 43 8.25 -2.03 -4.28
C GLY A 43 7.96 -0.64 -4.81
N HIS A 44 8.11 -0.46 -6.14
CA HIS A 44 7.84 0.80 -6.82
C HIS A 44 7.46 0.57 -8.28
N SER A 45 6.73 1.51 -8.89
CA SER A 45 6.40 1.50 -10.32
C SER A 45 6.76 2.83 -10.97
N ALA A 46 7.31 2.77 -12.20
CA ALA A 46 7.66 3.95 -13.00
C ALA A 46 7.35 3.72 -14.48
N ILE A 47 7.30 4.79 -15.28
CA ILE A 47 7.16 4.72 -16.74
C ILE A 47 8.49 5.11 -17.37
N ARG A 48 9.05 4.25 -18.21
CA ARG A 48 10.20 4.56 -19.06
C ARG A 48 9.72 4.94 -20.44
N VAL A 49 10.24 6.06 -20.96
CA VAL A 49 10.01 6.53 -22.33
C VAL A 49 11.36 6.64 -23.02
N THR A 50 11.53 5.91 -24.12
CA THR A 50 12.70 6.00 -24.98
C THR A 50 12.29 6.56 -26.32
N ASP A 51 12.99 7.56 -26.81
CA ASP A 51 12.83 8.12 -28.16
C ASP A 51 14.08 7.86 -28.99
N ASP A 52 13.97 6.95 -29.95
CA ASP A 52 15.09 6.57 -30.82
C ASP A 52 15.49 7.67 -31.79
N ALA A 53 14.61 8.68 -32.04
CA ALA A 53 14.93 9.81 -32.91
C ALA A 53 15.85 10.84 -32.22
N THR A 54 15.62 11.09 -30.95
CA THR A 54 16.39 12.05 -30.13
C THR A 54 17.49 11.41 -29.31
N GLY A 55 17.44 10.07 -29.14
CA GLY A 55 18.31 9.31 -28.24
C GLY A 55 17.96 9.52 -26.77
N SER A 56 16.82 10.11 -26.42
CA SER A 56 16.39 10.32 -25.04
C SER A 56 15.89 9.02 -24.43
N ASP A 57 16.22 8.79 -23.15
CA ASP A 57 15.81 7.61 -22.36
C ASP A 57 15.54 8.05 -20.92
N ASN A 58 14.29 8.39 -20.66
CA ASN A 58 13.86 9.00 -19.41
C ASN A 58 12.89 8.10 -18.65
N VAL A 59 12.95 8.19 -17.32
CA VAL A 59 12.04 7.51 -16.39
C VAL A 59 11.22 8.57 -15.66
N TYR A 60 9.89 8.41 -15.73
CA TYR A 60 8.91 9.25 -15.06
C TYR A 60 8.48 8.54 -13.77
N ASN A 61 8.78 9.17 -12.64
CA ASN A 61 8.70 8.62 -11.30
C ASN A 61 7.60 9.34 -10.51
N TYR A 62 6.38 8.79 -10.47
CA TYR A 62 5.36 9.24 -9.51
C TYR A 62 5.70 8.72 -8.11
N GLY A 63 5.39 9.49 -7.07
CA GLY A 63 5.62 9.08 -5.69
C GLY A 63 6.98 9.49 -5.14
N THR A 64 7.63 10.44 -5.76
CA THR A 64 8.81 11.10 -5.18
C THR A 64 8.35 12.01 -4.03
N MET A 65 9.05 11.93 -2.92
CA MET A 65 8.73 12.64 -1.68
C MET A 65 9.85 13.60 -1.32
N ASP A 66 9.47 14.78 -0.83
CA ASP A 66 10.40 15.72 -0.23
C ASP A 66 10.55 15.39 1.27
N PHE A 67 11.69 14.84 1.64
CA PHE A 67 12.01 14.48 3.03
C PHE A 67 12.41 15.69 3.86
N ASP A 68 12.76 16.82 3.24
CA ASP A 68 13.22 18.03 3.93
C ASP A 68 12.06 18.94 4.36
N ASP A 69 10.80 18.54 4.11
CA ASP A 69 9.62 19.31 4.51
C ASP A 69 9.46 19.32 6.05
N PRO A 70 9.65 20.46 6.74
CA PRO A 70 9.51 20.53 8.21
C PRO A 70 8.10 20.19 8.70
N SER A 71 7.08 20.30 7.82
CA SER A 71 5.69 20.00 8.14
C SER A 71 5.32 18.53 7.87
N PHE A 72 6.26 17.68 7.51
CA PHE A 72 6.05 16.28 7.14
C PHE A 72 5.17 15.53 8.14
N TYR A 73 5.52 15.53 9.43
CA TYR A 73 4.76 14.82 10.46
C TYR A 73 3.33 15.34 10.61
N LEU A 74 3.14 16.66 10.51
CA LEU A 74 1.81 17.25 10.59
C LEU A 74 0.96 16.88 9.38
N LYS A 75 1.53 16.91 8.19
CA LYS A 75 0.86 16.47 6.95
C LYS A 75 0.54 14.97 6.99
N PHE A 76 1.46 14.17 7.50
CA PHE A 76 1.22 12.73 7.71
C PHE A 76 0.03 12.48 8.65
N MET A 77 -0.01 13.17 9.80
CA MET A 77 -1.13 13.09 10.75
C MET A 77 -2.47 13.48 10.14
N LYS A 78 -2.48 14.45 9.22
CA LYS A 78 -3.68 14.91 8.52
C LYS A 78 -4.03 14.06 7.28
N GLY A 79 -3.18 13.14 6.86
CA GLY A 79 -3.37 12.38 5.61
C GLY A 79 -3.23 13.26 4.36
N GLN A 80 -2.43 14.32 4.43
CA GLN A 80 -2.21 15.31 3.38
C GLN A 80 -0.75 15.26 2.91
N MET A 81 -0.28 14.07 2.60
CA MET A 81 1.09 13.88 2.10
C MET A 81 1.20 14.37 0.67
N ARG A 82 2.07 15.34 0.44
CA ARG A 82 2.28 15.91 -0.89
C ARG A 82 3.50 15.27 -1.55
N TYR A 83 3.28 14.58 -2.65
CA TYR A 83 4.30 13.92 -3.46
C TYR A 83 4.35 14.56 -4.84
N PHE A 84 5.38 14.23 -5.61
CA PHE A 84 5.53 14.81 -6.95
C PHE A 84 6.02 13.77 -7.97
N LEU A 85 5.86 14.12 -9.25
CA LEU A 85 6.45 13.42 -10.38
C LEU A 85 7.86 13.95 -10.61
N SER A 86 8.87 13.10 -10.46
CA SER A 86 10.24 13.39 -10.89
C SER A 86 10.55 12.71 -12.22
N VAL A 87 11.48 13.31 -12.96
CA VAL A 87 11.99 12.76 -14.23
C VAL A 87 13.50 12.64 -14.12
N GLU A 88 14.02 11.46 -14.42
CA GLU A 88 15.45 11.19 -14.40
C GLU A 88 15.86 10.33 -15.59
N THR A 89 17.15 10.26 -15.89
CA THR A 89 17.64 9.39 -16.95
C THR A 89 17.57 7.93 -16.52
N HIS A 90 17.31 7.02 -17.48
CA HIS A 90 17.27 5.58 -17.19
C HIS A 90 18.58 5.04 -16.55
N PRO A 91 19.80 5.44 -16.96
CA PRO A 91 21.01 5.01 -16.26
C PRO A 91 21.07 5.43 -14.80
N SER A 92 20.62 6.65 -14.45
CA SER A 92 20.52 7.13 -13.05
C SER A 92 19.57 6.25 -12.26
N PHE A 93 18.37 6.04 -12.78
CA PHE A 93 17.36 5.19 -12.17
C PHE A 93 17.87 3.77 -11.88
N ILE A 94 18.45 3.09 -12.86
CA ILE A 94 18.97 1.72 -12.68
C ILE A 94 20.14 1.69 -11.69
N SER A 95 21.00 2.72 -11.67
CA SER A 95 22.12 2.81 -10.74
C SER A 95 21.63 2.84 -9.28
N ALA A 96 20.57 3.60 -8.98
CA ALA A 96 19.97 3.64 -7.65
C ALA A 96 19.45 2.27 -7.20
N TYR A 97 18.70 1.57 -8.05
CA TYR A 97 18.18 0.23 -7.73
C TYR A 97 19.25 -0.85 -7.62
N ARG A 98 20.36 -0.71 -8.39
CA ARG A 98 21.55 -1.59 -8.22
C ARG A 98 22.22 -1.38 -6.87
N PHE A 99 22.36 -0.12 -6.45
CA PHE A 99 22.93 0.22 -5.15
C PHE A 99 22.08 -0.33 -4.00
N GLU A 100 20.75 -0.19 -4.10
CA GLU A 100 19.80 -0.73 -3.13
C GLU A 100 19.60 -2.26 -3.25
N LYS A 101 20.22 -2.92 -4.22
CA LYS A 101 20.05 -4.37 -4.52
C LYS A 101 18.58 -4.77 -4.73
N ARG A 102 17.81 -3.92 -5.39
CA ARG A 102 16.40 -4.14 -5.71
C ARG A 102 16.24 -4.47 -7.18
N SER A 103 15.45 -5.49 -7.51
CA SER A 103 15.20 -5.88 -8.91
C SER A 103 14.45 -4.80 -9.68
N VAL A 104 14.70 -4.72 -10.99
CA VAL A 104 13.91 -3.89 -11.92
C VAL A 104 13.47 -4.78 -13.08
N ILE A 105 12.17 -4.88 -13.29
CA ILE A 105 11.52 -5.60 -14.38
C ILE A 105 10.91 -4.57 -15.34
N GLU A 106 11.13 -4.77 -16.62
CA GLU A 106 10.55 -3.96 -17.69
C GLU A 106 9.48 -4.75 -18.44
N GLN A 107 8.31 -4.14 -18.62
CA GLN A 107 7.24 -4.59 -19.51
C GLN A 107 7.08 -3.58 -20.64
N LYS A 108 7.44 -3.96 -21.89
CA LYS A 108 7.28 -3.11 -23.07
C LYS A 108 5.82 -3.09 -23.50
N LEU A 109 5.26 -1.89 -23.69
CA LEU A 109 3.83 -1.72 -23.98
C LEU A 109 3.59 -1.58 -25.48
N GLN A 110 2.59 -2.31 -25.99
CA GLN A 110 2.11 -2.27 -27.39
C GLN A 110 1.03 -1.19 -27.53
N LEU A 111 1.44 0.07 -27.53
CA LEU A 111 0.54 1.20 -27.76
C LEU A 111 0.66 1.69 -29.20
N SER A 112 -0.42 2.24 -29.78
CA SER A 112 -0.34 2.94 -31.06
C SER A 112 0.57 4.17 -30.96
N CYS A 113 1.15 4.62 -32.06
CA CYS A 113 1.99 5.81 -32.07
C CYS A 113 1.27 7.02 -31.48
N ASN A 114 0.02 7.24 -31.87
CA ASN A 114 -0.78 8.32 -31.33
C ASN A 114 -1.04 8.22 -29.82
N ASP A 115 -1.22 7.02 -29.28
CA ASP A 115 -1.39 6.83 -27.84
C ASP A 115 -0.08 7.05 -27.09
N LYS A 116 1.07 6.63 -27.65
CA LYS A 116 2.40 6.94 -27.09
C LYS A 116 2.68 8.44 -27.03
N LEU A 117 2.36 9.18 -28.12
CA LEU A 117 2.52 10.64 -28.15
C LEU A 117 1.65 11.32 -27.09
N LYS A 118 0.37 10.96 -27.01
CA LYS A 118 -0.53 11.52 -25.99
C LYS A 118 -0.10 11.20 -24.56
N LEU A 119 0.41 9.99 -24.33
CA LEU A 119 0.92 9.61 -23.03
C LEU A 119 2.17 10.42 -22.68
N LEU A 120 3.11 10.60 -23.63
CA LEU A 120 4.29 11.42 -23.44
C LEU A 120 3.92 12.90 -23.17
N ASP A 121 2.97 13.47 -23.92
CA ASP A 121 2.49 14.83 -23.69
C ASP A 121 1.89 14.99 -22.30
N ALA A 122 1.10 14.01 -21.85
CA ALA A 122 0.51 14.02 -20.51
C ALA A 122 1.57 13.87 -19.40
N LEU A 123 2.57 13.02 -19.59
CA LEU A 123 3.70 12.88 -18.67
C LEU A 123 4.51 14.18 -18.57
N ASN A 124 4.82 14.80 -19.72
CA ASN A 124 5.52 16.08 -19.77
C ASN A 124 4.72 17.21 -19.12
N LEU A 125 3.39 17.21 -19.30
CA LEU A 125 2.53 18.18 -18.63
C LEU A 125 2.56 17.98 -17.11
N ASN A 126 2.44 16.72 -16.66
CA ASN A 126 2.48 16.40 -15.23
C ASN A 126 3.86 16.64 -14.59
N ALA A 127 4.93 16.70 -15.39
CA ALA A 127 6.27 17.01 -14.90
C ALA A 127 6.56 18.51 -14.74
N LYS A 128 5.66 19.40 -15.21
CA LYS A 128 5.84 20.84 -15.04
C LYS A 128 5.68 21.25 -13.56
N PRO A 129 6.41 22.26 -13.08
CA PRO A 129 6.36 22.70 -11.68
C PRO A 129 4.94 22.98 -11.16
N GLU A 130 4.04 23.47 -12.03
CA GLU A 130 2.67 23.82 -11.68
C GLU A 130 1.77 22.58 -11.47
N TYR A 131 2.13 21.42 -12.05
CA TYR A 131 1.30 20.22 -12.10
C TYR A 131 1.95 18.99 -11.46
N MET A 132 3.25 19.06 -11.13
CA MET A 132 4.00 17.88 -10.67
C MET A 132 3.56 17.36 -9.30
N PHE A 133 3.05 18.25 -8.44
CA PHE A 133 2.65 17.91 -7.08
C PHE A 133 1.23 17.36 -7.01
N TYR A 134 1.00 16.38 -6.13
CA TYR A 134 -0.32 15.80 -5.88
C TYR A 134 -0.46 15.28 -4.44
N ASP A 135 -1.70 15.15 -3.98
CA ASP A 135 -2.00 14.57 -2.68
C ASP A 135 -1.90 13.04 -2.77
N TYR A 136 -0.91 12.49 -2.08
CA TYR A 136 -0.63 11.06 -2.12
C TYR A 136 -1.57 10.27 -1.22
N SER A 137 -2.15 9.21 -1.76
CA SER A 137 -2.88 8.20 -1.01
C SER A 137 -2.31 6.82 -1.28
N PHE A 138 -1.79 6.16 -0.23
CA PHE A 138 -1.13 4.85 -0.39
C PHE A 138 -2.01 3.82 -1.09
N LEU A 139 -3.33 3.82 -0.87
CA LEU A 139 -4.25 2.85 -1.46
C LEU A 139 -4.88 3.31 -2.78
N TYR A 140 -5.04 4.63 -2.98
CA TYR A 140 -5.92 5.15 -4.03
C TYR A 140 -5.24 6.09 -5.02
N ASP A 141 -4.13 6.76 -4.63
CA ASP A 141 -3.40 7.70 -5.49
C ASP A 141 -1.90 7.65 -5.21
N ASN A 142 -1.25 6.58 -5.70
CA ASN A 142 0.17 6.30 -5.53
C ASN A 142 0.87 6.12 -6.89
N CYS A 143 2.16 5.74 -6.89
CA CYS A 143 2.92 5.51 -8.10
C CYS A 143 2.25 4.50 -9.05
N SER A 144 1.73 3.39 -8.52
CA SER A 144 1.12 2.32 -9.32
C SER A 144 -0.24 2.72 -9.88
N THR A 145 -1.12 3.30 -9.03
CA THR A 145 -2.46 3.71 -9.47
C THR A 145 -2.40 4.83 -10.50
N ARG A 146 -1.51 5.82 -10.33
CA ARG A 146 -1.32 6.89 -11.33
C ARG A 146 -0.84 6.37 -12.68
N ILE A 147 0.08 5.41 -12.67
CA ILE A 147 0.55 4.78 -13.91
C ILE A 147 -0.58 4.01 -14.59
N ARG A 148 -1.34 3.20 -13.83
CA ARG A 148 -2.50 2.51 -14.35
C ARG A 148 -3.47 3.47 -15.02
N ASP A 149 -3.82 4.52 -14.32
CA ASP A 149 -4.87 5.46 -14.72
C ASP A 149 -4.43 6.33 -15.91
N ILE A 150 -3.20 6.83 -15.94
CA ILE A 150 -2.71 7.64 -17.06
C ILE A 150 -2.59 6.81 -18.36
N ILE A 151 -2.14 5.54 -18.26
CA ILE A 151 -2.07 4.65 -19.42
C ILE A 151 -3.49 4.34 -19.92
N ALA A 152 -4.43 4.02 -19.03
CA ALA A 152 -5.80 3.73 -19.40
C ALA A 152 -6.52 4.96 -20.01
N ASP A 153 -6.30 6.16 -19.46
CA ASP A 153 -6.91 7.42 -19.92
C ASP A 153 -6.36 7.87 -21.29
N LYS A 154 -5.07 7.74 -21.51
CA LYS A 154 -4.42 8.22 -22.75
C LYS A 154 -4.48 7.21 -23.90
N SER A 155 -4.79 5.94 -23.61
CA SER A 155 -5.04 4.93 -24.65
C SER A 155 -6.42 5.13 -25.26
N ARG A 156 -6.51 5.40 -26.56
CA ARG A 156 -7.78 5.39 -27.32
C ARG A 156 -8.42 4.01 -27.35
N SER A 157 -7.59 3.00 -27.31
CA SER A 157 -8.02 1.60 -27.20
C SER A 157 -8.35 1.30 -25.75
N LEU A 158 -9.57 0.81 -25.50
CA LEU A 158 -9.99 0.44 -24.15
C LEU A 158 -9.04 -0.65 -23.59
N VAL A 159 -8.29 -0.30 -22.55
CA VAL A 159 -7.48 -1.26 -21.81
C VAL A 159 -8.41 -2.11 -20.94
N ARG A 160 -8.39 -3.43 -21.15
CA ARG A 160 -9.18 -4.38 -20.35
C ARG A 160 -8.24 -5.23 -19.50
N PHE A 161 -8.35 -5.07 -18.20
CA PHE A 161 -7.65 -5.93 -17.24
C PHE A 161 -8.47 -7.19 -16.96
N ASN A 162 -7.83 -8.34 -17.05
CA ASN A 162 -8.45 -9.60 -16.64
C ASN A 162 -8.34 -9.75 -15.12
N ASN A 163 -9.14 -10.67 -14.57
CA ASN A 163 -9.07 -10.94 -13.13
C ASN A 163 -7.72 -11.57 -12.76
N ILE A 164 -6.99 -10.89 -11.89
CA ILE A 164 -5.67 -11.32 -11.35
C ILE A 164 -5.75 -11.77 -9.89
N LEU A 165 -6.95 -11.72 -9.30
CA LEU A 165 -7.15 -12.04 -7.90
C LEU A 165 -7.26 -13.55 -7.70
N PRO A 166 -6.79 -14.08 -6.55
CA PRO A 166 -6.99 -15.47 -6.17
C PRO A 166 -8.47 -15.76 -5.88
N ALA A 167 -8.85 -17.04 -5.84
CA ALA A 167 -10.21 -17.47 -5.54
C ALA A 167 -10.75 -16.89 -4.22
N ARG A 168 -9.90 -16.81 -3.18
CA ARG A 168 -10.18 -16.07 -1.95
C ARG A 168 -9.71 -14.62 -2.12
N ILE A 169 -10.64 -13.74 -2.45
CA ILE A 169 -10.37 -12.31 -2.67
C ILE A 169 -9.81 -11.68 -1.38
N PRO A 170 -8.59 -11.09 -1.42
CA PRO A 170 -7.98 -10.44 -0.26
C PRO A 170 -8.62 -9.10 0.04
N THR A 171 -8.37 -8.58 1.25
CA THR A 171 -8.62 -7.19 1.62
C THR A 171 -7.35 -6.36 1.37
N PHE A 172 -7.46 -5.01 1.38
CA PHE A 172 -6.28 -4.16 1.35
C PHE A 172 -5.29 -4.51 2.47
N ARG A 173 -5.79 -4.78 3.70
CA ARG A 173 -4.96 -5.20 4.83
C ARG A 173 -4.22 -6.50 4.53
N ASN A 174 -4.90 -7.51 3.97
CA ASN A 174 -4.25 -8.78 3.63
C ASN A 174 -3.12 -8.58 2.61
N MET A 175 -3.32 -7.71 1.62
CA MET A 175 -2.30 -7.40 0.63
C MET A 175 -1.10 -6.66 1.23
N ILE A 176 -1.33 -5.69 2.12
CA ILE A 176 -0.28 -5.02 2.89
C ILE A 176 0.50 -6.04 3.75
N HIS A 177 -0.20 -6.93 4.44
CA HIS A 177 0.40 -7.97 5.26
C HIS A 177 1.28 -8.92 4.46
N GLU A 178 0.93 -9.24 3.21
CA GLU A 178 1.74 -10.10 2.34
C GLU A 178 3.18 -9.58 2.23
N TYR A 179 3.34 -8.28 1.96
CA TYR A 179 4.68 -7.66 1.82
C TYR A 179 5.41 -7.53 3.16
N LEU A 180 4.70 -7.12 4.20
CA LEU A 180 5.28 -7.02 5.54
C LEU A 180 5.76 -8.38 6.07
N HIS A 181 5.03 -9.46 5.75
CA HIS A 181 5.45 -10.83 6.09
C HIS A 181 6.67 -11.26 5.28
N LYS A 182 6.69 -11.04 3.96
CA LYS A 182 7.82 -11.35 3.09
C LYS A 182 9.09 -10.62 3.52
N GLY A 183 8.97 -9.35 3.94
CA GLY A 183 10.08 -8.55 4.45
C GLY A 183 10.36 -8.72 5.95
N GLN A 184 9.69 -9.64 6.65
CA GLN A 184 9.82 -9.88 8.11
C GLN A 184 9.61 -8.62 8.97
N GLN A 185 8.82 -7.66 8.48
CA GLN A 185 8.53 -6.37 9.11
C GLN A 185 7.41 -6.51 10.17
N HIS A 186 7.62 -7.38 11.18
CA HIS A 186 6.59 -7.71 12.17
C HIS A 186 6.19 -6.53 13.06
N TRP A 187 7.14 -5.66 13.43
CA TRP A 187 6.87 -4.47 14.22
C TRP A 187 6.15 -3.39 13.41
N SER A 188 6.56 -3.19 12.16
CA SER A 188 5.85 -2.29 11.23
C SER A 188 4.43 -2.76 10.99
N LYS A 189 4.22 -4.10 10.85
CA LYS A 189 2.89 -4.70 10.76
C LYS A 189 2.03 -4.41 11.98
N LEU A 190 2.59 -4.54 13.20
CA LEU A 190 1.86 -4.20 14.43
C LEU A 190 1.47 -2.72 14.45
N GLY A 191 2.39 -1.80 14.10
CA GLY A 191 2.12 -0.37 14.03
C GLY A 191 1.01 -0.03 13.03
N ILE A 192 1.07 -0.61 11.83
CA ILE A 192 0.03 -0.46 10.79
C ILE A 192 -1.32 -0.99 11.28
N ASP A 193 -1.36 -2.17 11.91
CA ASP A 193 -2.60 -2.76 12.42
C ASP A 193 -3.20 -1.98 13.60
N LEU A 194 -2.37 -1.29 14.38
CA LEU A 194 -2.84 -0.38 15.43
C LEU A 194 -3.46 0.90 14.85
N LEU A 195 -2.85 1.48 13.82
CA LEU A 195 -3.24 2.80 13.31
C LEU A 195 -4.34 2.75 12.27
N LEU A 196 -4.35 1.73 11.37
CA LEU A 196 -5.32 1.63 10.30
C LEU A 196 -6.61 0.94 10.78
N GLY A 197 -7.76 1.55 10.48
CA GLY A 197 -9.07 1.08 10.89
C GLY A 197 -9.69 0.04 9.97
N ALA A 198 -10.98 -0.28 10.21
CA ALA A 198 -11.72 -1.31 9.46
C ALA A 198 -11.95 -0.95 7.97
N ASN A 199 -11.78 0.30 7.58
CA ASN A 199 -12.00 0.71 6.19
C ASN A 199 -11.08 0.01 5.18
N ILE A 200 -9.91 -0.47 5.62
CA ILE A 200 -8.98 -1.24 4.78
C ILE A 200 -9.22 -2.76 4.81
N ASP A 201 -10.22 -3.22 5.55
CA ASP A 201 -10.60 -4.64 5.60
C ASP A 201 -11.67 -5.01 4.56
N LYS A 202 -11.94 -4.12 3.60
CA LYS A 202 -12.79 -4.38 2.44
C LYS A 202 -12.05 -5.21 1.41
N LYS A 203 -12.77 -6.16 0.79
CA LYS A 203 -12.25 -6.94 -0.34
C LYS A 203 -11.95 -6.01 -1.52
N VAL A 204 -10.83 -6.26 -2.20
CA VAL A 204 -10.38 -5.45 -3.34
C VAL A 204 -10.97 -5.95 -4.67
N THR A 205 -11.14 -5.04 -5.63
CA THR A 205 -11.32 -5.40 -7.06
C THR A 205 -9.95 -5.61 -7.71
N THR A 206 -9.93 -6.11 -8.96
CA THR A 206 -8.68 -6.24 -9.74
C THR A 206 -7.98 -4.89 -9.89
N GLU A 207 -8.71 -3.82 -10.20
CA GLU A 207 -8.17 -2.48 -10.35
C GLU A 207 -7.62 -1.95 -9.03
N GLN A 208 -8.35 -2.18 -7.93
CA GLN A 208 -7.90 -1.78 -6.60
C GLN A 208 -6.63 -2.52 -6.17
N ALA A 209 -6.50 -3.81 -6.49
CA ALA A 209 -5.30 -4.58 -6.15
C ALA A 209 -4.03 -4.03 -6.80
N MET A 210 -4.16 -3.35 -7.94
CA MET A 210 -3.05 -2.72 -8.66
C MET A 210 -2.47 -1.47 -7.97
N PHE A 211 -2.89 -1.17 -6.73
CA PHE A 211 -2.17 -0.19 -5.90
C PHE A 211 -0.77 -0.67 -5.51
N LEU A 212 -0.51 -1.97 -5.59
CA LEU A 212 0.80 -2.57 -5.36
C LEU A 212 1.53 -2.82 -6.69
N PRO A 213 2.84 -2.52 -6.78
CA PRO A 213 3.63 -2.65 -7.99
C PRO A 213 3.58 -4.03 -8.65
N ASP A 214 3.72 -5.11 -7.88
CA ASP A 214 3.64 -6.48 -8.41
C ASP A 214 2.25 -6.81 -8.97
N TYR A 215 1.20 -6.28 -8.35
CA TYR A 215 -0.17 -6.48 -8.84
C TYR A 215 -0.45 -5.59 -10.05
N LEU A 216 0.15 -4.39 -10.14
CA LEU A 216 0.12 -3.59 -11.36
C LEU A 216 0.80 -4.35 -12.51
N MET A 217 1.99 -4.91 -12.28
CA MET A 217 2.71 -5.72 -13.25
C MET A 217 1.85 -6.91 -13.73
N LYS A 218 1.24 -7.67 -12.81
CA LYS A 218 0.34 -8.78 -13.14
C LYS A 218 -0.89 -8.31 -13.91
N GLY A 219 -1.45 -7.16 -13.53
CA GLY A 219 -2.57 -6.54 -14.22
C GLY A 219 -2.24 -6.27 -15.68
N PHE A 220 -1.09 -5.65 -15.94
CA PHE A 220 -0.63 -5.37 -17.31
C PHE A 220 -0.28 -6.65 -18.08
N ASP A 221 0.35 -7.66 -17.46
CA ASP A 221 0.60 -8.98 -18.11
C ASP A 221 -0.71 -9.64 -18.58
N SER A 222 -1.82 -9.42 -17.88
CA SER A 222 -3.12 -9.96 -18.20
C SER A 222 -3.96 -9.09 -19.13
N ALA A 223 -3.58 -7.83 -19.31
CA ALA A 223 -4.39 -6.84 -19.98
C ALA A 223 -4.33 -6.95 -21.50
N HIS A 224 -5.45 -6.59 -22.13
CA HIS A 224 -5.60 -6.54 -23.57
C HIS A 224 -6.09 -5.16 -24.01
N ILE A 225 -5.68 -4.76 -25.21
CA ILE A 225 -6.17 -3.57 -25.91
C ILE A 225 -6.86 -3.95 -27.20
N LEU A 226 -7.83 -3.13 -27.62
CA LEU A 226 -8.53 -3.29 -28.88
C LEU A 226 -7.68 -2.68 -29.99
N ALA A 227 -7.01 -3.51 -30.79
CA ALA A 227 -6.26 -3.03 -31.96
C ALA A 227 -7.21 -2.84 -33.16
N ARG A 228 -7.36 -1.61 -33.65
CA ARG A 228 -8.06 -1.33 -34.90
C ARG A 228 -7.02 -1.05 -36.01
N PRO A 229 -7.11 -1.63 -37.21
CA PRO A 229 -8.22 -2.41 -37.78
C PRO A 229 -8.02 -3.93 -37.82
N HIS A 230 -7.57 -4.59 -36.74
CA HIS A 230 -7.31 -6.03 -36.76
C HIS A 230 -8.63 -6.85 -36.62
N PRO A 231 -8.88 -7.87 -37.46
CA PRO A 231 -10.13 -8.68 -37.40
C PRO A 231 -10.30 -9.46 -36.08
N GLN A 232 -9.22 -9.73 -35.33
CA GLN A 232 -9.25 -10.48 -34.07
C GLN A 232 -9.39 -9.59 -32.83
N GLY A 233 -9.42 -8.26 -32.97
CA GLY A 233 -9.91 -7.30 -31.98
C GLY A 233 -9.05 -7.07 -30.75
N LEU A 234 -8.57 -8.07 -30.05
CA LEU A 234 -7.86 -7.94 -28.77
C LEU A 234 -6.42 -8.46 -28.86
N ILE A 235 -5.46 -7.61 -28.54
CA ILE A 235 -4.04 -7.99 -28.43
C ILE A 235 -3.54 -7.73 -27.00
N PRO A 236 -2.56 -8.52 -26.49
CA PRO A 236 -1.93 -8.23 -25.20
C PRO A 236 -1.31 -6.83 -25.22
N ILE A 237 -1.47 -6.08 -24.12
CA ILE A 237 -0.83 -4.75 -24.00
C ILE A 237 0.69 -4.86 -23.79
N VAL A 238 1.16 -5.94 -23.18
CA VAL A 238 2.59 -6.22 -22.97
C VAL A 238 3.15 -7.07 -24.08
N SER A 239 4.15 -6.56 -24.83
CA SER A 239 4.82 -7.28 -25.90
C SER A 239 5.93 -8.19 -25.39
N SER A 240 6.67 -7.74 -24.36
CA SER A 240 7.75 -8.50 -23.75
C SER A 240 7.98 -8.05 -22.31
N ARG A 241 8.49 -8.99 -21.51
CA ARG A 241 8.90 -8.74 -20.13
C ARG A 241 10.32 -9.25 -19.92
N SER A 242 11.19 -8.43 -19.31
CA SER A 242 12.57 -8.78 -19.03
C SER A 242 13.07 -8.14 -17.74
N TYR A 243 14.08 -8.73 -17.11
CA TYR A 243 14.81 -8.09 -16.03
C TYR A 243 15.84 -7.13 -16.59
N LEU A 244 15.80 -5.86 -16.20
CA LEU A 244 16.88 -4.89 -16.41
C LEU A 244 17.96 -5.05 -15.34
N TYR A 245 17.55 -5.42 -14.14
CA TYR A 245 18.44 -5.79 -13.05
C TYR A 245 17.78 -6.84 -12.15
N ARG A 246 18.56 -7.85 -11.78
CA ARG A 246 18.16 -8.91 -10.83
C ARG A 246 19.26 -9.09 -9.80
N PRO A 247 19.03 -8.74 -8.52
CA PRO A 247 20.01 -8.96 -7.47
C PRO A 247 20.18 -10.47 -7.20
N GLN A 248 21.29 -10.84 -6.57
CA GLN A 248 21.41 -12.17 -5.99
C GLN A 248 20.42 -12.34 -4.84
N ALA A 249 19.86 -13.52 -4.72
CA ALA A 249 18.94 -13.81 -3.63
C ALA A 249 19.68 -13.68 -2.28
N THR A 250 19.11 -12.86 -1.39
CA THR A 250 19.59 -12.75 -0.01
C THR A 250 18.65 -13.58 0.87
N GLU A 251 19.21 -14.51 1.63
CA GLU A 251 18.41 -15.26 2.62
C GLU A 251 18.02 -14.33 3.77
N LEU A 252 16.72 -14.18 3.98
CA LEU A 252 16.21 -13.46 5.12
C LEU A 252 16.35 -14.32 6.37
N THR A 253 17.12 -13.88 7.34
CA THR A 253 17.24 -14.56 8.64
C THR A 253 15.99 -14.29 9.47
N MET A 254 15.37 -15.35 10.01
CA MET A 254 14.21 -15.20 10.90
C MET A 254 14.60 -14.45 12.18
N SER A 255 13.94 -13.31 12.43
CA SER A 255 14.12 -12.58 13.68
C SER A 255 13.25 -13.19 14.78
N TRP A 256 13.89 -13.64 15.88
CA TRP A 256 13.19 -14.04 17.10
C TRP A 256 12.55 -12.84 17.85
N PHE A 257 13.03 -11.62 17.56
CA PHE A 257 12.51 -10.37 18.15
C PHE A 257 11.23 -9.93 17.43
N ASN A 258 10.15 -10.65 17.66
CA ASN A 258 8.85 -10.32 17.09
C ASN A 258 7.87 -9.81 18.15
N PRO A 259 6.88 -8.96 17.77
CA PRO A 259 5.97 -8.33 18.72
C PRO A 259 5.13 -9.34 19.52
N TYR A 260 4.78 -10.49 18.96
CA TYR A 260 3.98 -11.49 19.66
C TYR A 260 4.71 -12.03 20.89
N LEU A 261 5.96 -12.43 20.74
CA LEU A 261 6.77 -12.95 21.86
C LEU A 261 7.04 -11.85 22.90
N VAL A 262 7.42 -10.66 22.45
CA VAL A 262 7.75 -9.54 23.36
C VAL A 262 6.52 -9.10 24.15
N LEU A 263 5.38 -8.88 23.50
CA LEU A 263 4.14 -8.44 24.17
C LEU A 263 3.57 -9.55 25.08
N THR A 264 3.71 -10.83 24.69
CA THR A 264 3.30 -11.95 25.55
C THR A 264 4.16 -12.00 26.81
N ALA A 265 5.49 -11.98 26.69
CA ALA A 265 6.40 -12.00 27.82
C ALA A 265 6.19 -10.79 28.75
N ALA A 266 6.03 -9.59 28.18
CA ALA A 266 5.75 -8.37 28.93
C ALA A 266 4.41 -8.45 29.69
N SER A 267 3.37 -8.95 29.03
CA SER A 267 2.04 -9.10 29.65
C SER A 267 2.06 -10.11 30.81
N ILE A 268 2.73 -11.25 30.64
CA ILE A 268 2.89 -12.25 31.72
C ILE A 268 3.69 -11.64 32.88
N LEU A 269 4.80 -10.96 32.60
CA LEU A 269 5.60 -10.32 33.63
C LEU A 269 4.79 -9.29 34.41
N LEU A 270 4.05 -8.42 33.74
CA LEU A 270 3.20 -7.41 34.38
C LEU A 270 2.07 -8.06 35.21
N LEU A 271 1.48 -9.17 34.75
CA LEU A 271 0.51 -9.93 35.54
C LEU A 271 1.15 -10.48 36.81
N ILE A 272 2.29 -11.17 36.73
CA ILE A 272 3.01 -11.71 37.88
C ILE A 272 3.34 -10.59 38.87
N LEU A 273 3.88 -9.48 38.38
CA LEU A 273 4.23 -8.33 39.21
C LEU A 273 3.02 -7.69 39.88
N SER A 274 1.84 -7.71 39.23
CA SER A 274 0.60 -7.13 39.75
C SER A 274 -0.06 -7.96 40.85
N PHE A 275 0.15 -9.28 40.83
CA PHE A 275 -0.44 -10.22 41.81
C PHE A 275 0.52 -10.68 42.91
N LYS A 276 1.80 -10.32 42.88
CA LYS A 276 2.79 -10.74 43.85
C LYS A 276 2.47 -10.20 45.26
N LYS A 277 2.04 -11.08 46.18
CA LYS A 277 1.58 -10.77 47.52
C LYS A 277 2.62 -10.05 48.43
N SER A 278 3.91 -10.17 48.08
CA SER A 278 5.06 -9.57 48.79
C SER A 278 5.32 -8.11 48.40
N ARG A 279 4.56 -7.53 47.48
CA ARG A 279 4.81 -6.19 46.95
C ARG A 279 3.95 -5.13 47.65
N SER A 280 4.55 -3.93 47.81
CA SER A 280 3.79 -2.79 48.32
C SER A 280 2.59 -2.48 47.40
N GLU A 281 1.44 -2.22 48.02
CA GLU A 281 0.22 -1.78 47.31
C GLU A 281 0.51 -0.56 46.38
N LYS A 282 1.40 0.34 46.82
CA LYS A 282 1.84 1.50 46.02
C LYS A 282 2.45 1.10 44.66
N THR A 283 3.24 0.01 44.63
CA THR A 283 3.86 -0.47 43.38
C THR A 283 2.83 -1.07 42.42
N ALA A 284 1.86 -1.83 42.91
CA ALA A 284 0.79 -2.35 42.07
C ALA A 284 -0.06 -1.23 41.45
N VAL A 285 -0.38 -0.20 42.27
CA VAL A 285 -1.08 1.01 41.81
C VAL A 285 -0.25 1.75 40.75
N LEU A 286 1.08 1.87 40.91
CA LEU A 286 1.93 2.52 39.92
C LEU A 286 1.97 1.79 38.59
N ILE A 287 2.06 0.44 38.60
CA ILE A 287 2.01 -0.39 37.41
C ILE A 287 0.69 -0.17 36.65
N ASP A 288 -0.44 -0.21 37.38
CA ASP A 288 -1.75 0.04 36.75
C ASP A 288 -1.85 1.43 36.16
N LYS A 289 -1.38 2.46 36.87
CA LYS A 289 -1.36 3.83 36.35
C LYS A 289 -0.58 3.95 35.04
N ILE A 290 0.62 3.38 34.99
CA ILE A 290 1.46 3.42 33.78
C ILE A 290 0.79 2.66 32.65
N LEU A 291 0.29 1.45 32.91
CA LEU A 291 -0.38 0.59 31.95
C LEU A 291 -1.58 1.30 31.30
N PHE A 292 -2.50 1.83 32.11
CA PHE A 292 -3.68 2.51 31.61
C PHE A 292 -3.38 3.88 31.01
N LEU A 293 -2.36 4.61 31.52
CA LEU A 293 -1.93 5.87 30.93
C LEU A 293 -1.39 5.65 29.50
N VAL A 294 -0.45 4.72 29.33
CA VAL A 294 0.14 4.40 28.01
C VAL A 294 -0.94 3.94 27.03
N THR A 295 -1.84 3.06 27.49
CA THR A 295 -2.96 2.57 26.68
C THR A 295 -3.91 3.70 26.30
N GLY A 296 -4.21 4.60 27.23
CA GLY A 296 -5.07 5.76 26.96
C GLY A 296 -4.44 6.77 26.00
N LEU A 297 -3.13 7.01 26.11
CA LEU A 297 -2.41 7.86 25.15
C LEU A 297 -2.42 7.25 23.74
N LEU A 298 -2.24 5.94 23.64
CA LEU A 298 -2.39 5.24 22.36
C LEU A 298 -3.82 5.39 21.79
N GLY A 299 -4.83 5.30 22.65
CA GLY A 299 -6.22 5.54 22.25
C GLY A 299 -6.47 6.97 21.77
N ILE A 300 -5.88 7.96 22.43
CA ILE A 300 -5.93 9.37 21.99
C ILE A 300 -5.30 9.51 20.61
N LEU A 301 -4.12 8.92 20.38
CA LEU A 301 -3.45 8.94 19.07
C LEU A 301 -4.35 8.34 17.99
N MET A 302 -4.92 7.15 18.23
CA MET A 302 -5.82 6.49 17.26
C MET A 302 -7.07 7.32 16.98
N LEU A 303 -7.67 7.93 18.01
CA LEU A 303 -8.84 8.78 17.85
C LEU A 303 -8.49 10.07 17.07
N THR A 304 -7.34 10.67 17.36
CA THR A 304 -6.85 11.85 16.64
C THR A 304 -6.65 11.54 15.15
N LEU A 305 -6.05 10.39 14.83
CA LEU A 305 -5.89 9.94 13.45
C LEU A 305 -7.24 9.64 12.79
N TRP A 306 -8.16 9.01 13.49
CA TRP A 306 -9.49 8.72 12.95
C TRP A 306 -10.26 10.00 12.58
N LEU A 307 -10.26 10.99 13.48
CA LEU A 307 -11.02 12.23 13.29
C LEU A 307 -10.30 13.28 12.44
N GLY A 308 -8.97 13.27 12.46
CA GLY A 308 -8.14 14.32 11.85
C GLY A 308 -7.67 14.03 10.43
N ARG A 309 -7.70 12.75 9.98
CA ARG A 309 -7.25 12.40 8.62
C ARG A 309 -8.36 12.55 7.59
N THR A 310 -7.97 13.06 6.43
CA THR A 310 -8.88 13.24 5.30
C THR A 310 -9.10 11.97 4.48
N ASP A 311 -8.13 11.02 4.52
CA ASP A 311 -8.13 9.81 3.69
C ASP A 311 -8.92 8.61 4.26
N THR A 312 -9.52 8.74 5.41
CA THR A 312 -10.38 7.74 6.09
C THR A 312 -9.75 6.36 6.38
N VAL A 313 -8.46 6.13 6.05
CA VAL A 313 -7.82 4.81 6.26
C VAL A 313 -7.69 4.42 7.73
N CYS A 314 -7.64 5.41 8.63
CA CYS A 314 -7.62 5.22 10.09
C CYS A 314 -9.01 5.18 10.72
N ALA A 315 -10.08 5.41 9.94
CA ALA A 315 -11.45 5.46 10.46
C ALA A 315 -11.99 4.08 10.86
N ASN A 316 -12.94 4.06 11.77
CA ASN A 316 -13.55 2.84 12.32
C ASN A 316 -12.52 1.89 12.97
N ASN A 317 -11.58 2.46 13.73
CA ASN A 317 -10.51 1.68 14.37
C ASN A 317 -11.01 0.98 15.64
N MET A 318 -11.23 -0.35 15.55
CA MET A 318 -11.73 -1.17 16.66
C MET A 318 -10.71 -1.35 17.79
N ASN A 319 -9.42 -1.00 17.57
CA ASN A 319 -8.45 -0.98 18.67
C ASN A 319 -8.84 0.01 19.77
N ILE A 320 -9.66 1.04 19.50
CA ILE A 320 -10.16 1.99 20.50
C ILE A 320 -11.01 1.29 21.58
N ILE A 321 -11.60 0.12 21.30
CA ILE A 321 -12.43 -0.61 22.27
C ILE A 321 -11.60 -1.06 23.50
N TRP A 322 -10.36 -1.46 23.30
CA TRP A 322 -9.45 -1.84 24.39
C TRP A 322 -8.51 -0.71 24.81
N ALA A 323 -8.18 0.19 23.88
CA ALA A 323 -7.35 1.35 24.15
C ALA A 323 -8.23 2.61 24.26
N LEU A 324 -9.13 2.63 25.22
CA LEU A 324 -10.02 3.77 25.44
C LEU A 324 -9.22 5.05 25.73
N PRO A 325 -9.42 6.15 25.02
CA PRO A 325 -8.77 7.45 25.30
C PRO A 325 -8.96 7.90 26.75
N THR A 326 -10.12 7.57 27.35
CA THR A 326 -10.47 7.86 28.75
C THR A 326 -9.61 7.13 29.77
N HIS A 327 -8.88 6.08 29.39
CA HIS A 327 -7.88 5.42 30.25
C HIS A 327 -6.79 6.39 30.71
N ALA A 328 -6.41 7.37 29.86
CA ALA A 328 -5.41 8.39 30.23
C ALA A 328 -5.90 9.21 31.44
N ILE A 329 -7.18 9.55 31.48
CA ILE A 329 -7.78 10.29 32.62
C ILE A 329 -7.92 9.35 33.83
N ALA A 330 -8.50 8.17 33.65
CA ALA A 330 -8.74 7.20 34.72
C ALA A 330 -7.46 6.80 35.43
N ALA A 331 -6.34 6.71 34.74
CA ALA A 331 -5.02 6.37 35.29
C ALA A 331 -4.59 7.30 36.45
N PHE A 332 -4.89 8.61 36.40
CA PHE A 332 -4.55 9.57 37.46
C PHE A 332 -5.35 9.34 38.75
N PHE A 333 -6.50 8.66 38.66
CA PHE A 333 -7.38 8.42 39.78
C PHE A 333 -7.23 7.01 40.37
N ILE A 334 -6.49 6.09 39.74
CA ILE A 334 -6.20 4.76 40.30
C ILE A 334 -5.52 4.91 41.66
N GLY A 335 -6.01 4.16 42.65
CA GLY A 335 -5.56 4.26 44.05
C GLY A 335 -6.23 5.37 44.86
N LYS A 336 -7.15 6.15 44.24
CA LYS A 336 -8.03 7.09 44.96
C LYS A 336 -9.41 6.46 45.07
N ASN A 337 -9.99 6.53 46.25
CA ASN A 337 -11.33 5.93 46.51
C ASN A 337 -12.42 6.80 45.80
N LYS A 338 -12.67 6.53 44.53
CA LYS A 338 -13.67 7.22 43.70
C LYS A 338 -14.72 6.20 43.21
N PRO A 339 -15.99 6.32 43.56
CA PRO A 339 -17.03 5.34 43.18
C PRO A 339 -17.15 5.09 41.68
N TRP A 340 -17.00 6.17 40.86
CA TRP A 340 -17.10 6.08 39.41
C TRP A 340 -16.01 5.20 38.76
N LEU A 341 -14.83 5.05 39.40
CA LEU A 341 -13.75 4.20 38.90
C LEU A 341 -14.13 2.75 38.85
N LYS A 342 -14.86 2.26 39.87
CA LYS A 342 -15.33 0.84 39.92
C LYS A 342 -16.21 0.52 38.71
N LEU A 343 -17.17 1.39 38.44
CA LEU A 343 -18.07 1.23 37.28
C LEU A 343 -17.31 1.37 35.98
N TYR A 344 -16.42 2.37 35.86
CA TYR A 344 -15.57 2.59 34.70
C TYR A 344 -14.76 1.34 34.35
N PHE A 345 -14.00 0.79 35.31
CA PHE A 345 -13.19 -0.40 35.08
C PHE A 345 -14.03 -1.67 34.88
N LEU A 346 -15.23 -1.77 35.44
CA LEU A 346 -16.15 -2.83 35.11
C LEU A 346 -16.53 -2.81 33.63
N PHE A 347 -16.94 -1.66 33.10
CA PHE A 347 -17.26 -1.51 31.69
C PHE A 347 -16.04 -1.76 30.79
N SER A 348 -14.87 -1.25 31.15
CA SER A 348 -13.63 -1.50 30.43
C SER A 348 -13.30 -3.01 30.37
N GLY A 349 -13.46 -3.73 31.50
CA GLY A 349 -13.25 -5.17 31.57
C GLY A 349 -14.25 -5.95 30.71
N ILE A 350 -15.53 -5.57 30.73
CA ILE A 350 -16.57 -6.19 29.87
C ILE A 350 -16.27 -5.94 28.39
N ALA A 351 -15.92 -4.69 28.02
CA ALA A 351 -15.58 -4.36 26.65
C ALA A 351 -14.37 -5.16 26.13
N GLY A 352 -13.30 -5.28 26.95
CA GLY A 352 -12.14 -6.10 26.62
C GLY A 352 -12.48 -7.59 26.49
N ALA A 353 -13.32 -8.14 27.39
CA ALA A 353 -13.76 -9.53 27.31
C ALA A 353 -14.59 -9.80 26.04
N LEU A 354 -15.53 -8.92 25.70
CA LEU A 354 -16.34 -9.02 24.48
C LEU A 354 -15.45 -8.93 23.22
N LEU A 355 -14.45 -8.04 23.24
CA LEU A 355 -13.50 -7.92 22.13
C LEU A 355 -12.71 -9.22 21.94
N LEU A 356 -12.21 -9.82 23.03
CA LEU A 356 -11.47 -11.09 23.00
C LEU A 356 -12.33 -12.25 22.52
N LEU A 357 -13.58 -12.35 22.99
CA LEU A 357 -14.52 -13.40 22.57
C LEU A 357 -14.87 -13.30 21.08
N GLY A 358 -14.99 -12.08 20.56
CA GLY A 358 -15.31 -11.82 19.15
C GLY A 358 -14.09 -11.63 18.25
N TRP A 359 -12.85 -11.88 18.72
CA TRP A 359 -11.60 -11.45 18.04
C TRP A 359 -11.54 -11.74 16.56
N ALA A 360 -12.04 -12.89 16.10
CA ALA A 360 -12.02 -13.30 14.71
C ALA A 360 -13.21 -12.78 13.88
N TRP A 361 -14.23 -12.18 14.51
CA TRP A 361 -15.49 -11.80 13.85
C TRP A 361 -15.70 -10.28 13.73
N TRP A 362 -14.80 -9.49 14.31
CA TRP A 362 -14.86 -8.04 14.18
C TRP A 362 -14.65 -7.60 12.72
N PRO A 363 -15.27 -6.47 12.29
CA PRO A 363 -15.08 -5.93 10.95
C PRO A 363 -13.62 -5.60 10.61
N GLN A 364 -12.80 -5.31 11.62
CA GLN A 364 -11.37 -5.07 11.50
C GLN A 364 -10.59 -6.34 11.87
N GLN A 365 -9.66 -6.73 11.02
CA GLN A 365 -8.68 -7.78 11.35
C GLN A 365 -7.66 -7.23 12.37
N LEU A 366 -7.82 -7.59 13.62
CA LEU A 366 -6.95 -7.20 14.72
C LEU A 366 -5.63 -8.01 14.70
N ASN A 367 -4.54 -7.41 15.19
CA ASN A 367 -3.24 -8.09 15.26
C ASN A 367 -3.19 -9.05 16.47
N ASN A 368 -2.93 -10.34 16.23
CA ASN A 368 -2.90 -11.36 17.28
C ASN A 368 -1.83 -11.12 18.36
N ALA A 369 -0.78 -10.34 18.06
CA ALA A 369 0.21 -9.94 19.07
C ALA A 369 -0.38 -9.07 20.18
N LEU A 370 -1.57 -8.48 19.98
CA LEU A 370 -2.27 -7.66 20.96
C LEU A 370 -3.13 -8.47 21.93
N VAL A 371 -3.44 -9.74 21.62
CA VAL A 371 -4.28 -10.59 22.48
C VAL A 371 -3.77 -10.63 23.93
N PRO A 372 -2.48 -10.87 24.20
CA PRO A 372 -1.96 -10.89 25.58
C PRO A 372 -2.10 -9.53 26.29
N VAL A 373 -1.94 -8.42 25.54
CA VAL A 373 -2.09 -7.06 26.10
C VAL A 373 -3.55 -6.78 26.47
N VAL A 374 -4.49 -7.10 25.57
CA VAL A 374 -5.93 -6.92 25.82
C VAL A 374 -6.39 -7.81 26.96
N LEU A 375 -5.88 -9.04 27.06
CA LEU A 375 -6.15 -9.94 28.19
C LEU A 375 -5.63 -9.35 29.51
N LEU A 376 -4.39 -8.85 29.55
CA LEU A 376 -3.83 -8.16 30.70
C LEU A 376 -4.72 -7.00 31.15
N LEU A 377 -5.09 -6.11 30.24
CA LEU A 377 -5.95 -4.95 30.51
C LEU A 377 -7.32 -5.38 31.03
N THR A 378 -7.92 -6.39 30.43
CA THR A 378 -9.22 -6.96 30.86
C THR A 378 -9.16 -7.49 32.29
N ILE A 379 -8.16 -8.30 32.63
CA ILE A 379 -7.97 -8.85 34.00
C ILE A 379 -7.75 -7.70 34.98
N ARG A 380 -6.86 -6.73 34.65
CA ARG A 380 -6.59 -5.58 35.52
C ARG A 380 -7.81 -4.71 35.73
N SER A 381 -8.63 -4.51 34.71
CA SER A 381 -9.89 -3.78 34.80
C SER A 381 -10.86 -4.45 35.78
N PHE A 382 -11.05 -5.77 35.71
CA PHE A 382 -11.89 -6.49 36.67
C PHE A 382 -11.34 -6.47 38.11
N VAL A 383 -10.02 -6.45 38.27
CA VAL A 383 -9.40 -6.29 39.60
C VAL A 383 -9.66 -4.89 40.16
N LEU A 384 -9.52 -3.85 39.35
CA LEU A 384 -9.75 -2.45 39.76
C LEU A 384 -11.22 -2.14 40.01
N SER A 385 -12.14 -2.82 39.32
CA SER A 385 -13.59 -2.65 39.53
C SER A 385 -14.07 -3.13 40.92
N LYS A 386 -13.29 -4.01 41.59
CA LYS A 386 -13.58 -4.52 42.93
C LYS A 386 -12.98 -3.69 44.06
N LYS A 387 -11.97 -2.87 43.75
CA LYS A 387 -11.32 -2.01 44.73
C LYS A 387 -12.03 -0.67 44.85
#